data_a0ea365752f565a2b70cd8cfa507dd82
#
_entry.id   a0ea365752f565a2b70cd8cfa507dd82
#
_cell.length_a   1.000
_cell.length_b   1.000
_cell.length_c   1.000
_cell.angle_alpha   90.00
_cell.angle_beta   90.00
_cell.angle_gamma   90.00
#
_symmetry.space_group_name_H-M   'P 1'
#
loop_
_entity.id
_entity.type
_entity.pdbx_description
1 polymer ?
#
loop_
_entity_poly.entity_id
_entity_poly.type
_entity_poly.pdbx_seq_one_letter_code
_entity_poly.pdbx_strand_id
1 'polypeptide(L)'
;PYLIVLARAADEQGSFLNLGLFICAGGLAGFCSGVVWGKLADLSSRRVLLLTAVATCGICAMASGLALSPPSNNFWLMLGLFFLLSVTHEGVRLGRKTYLVDMATGNRRTDYVAVSNTIIGLLLLVLGLAGAALAQVSIVAVLALFALSGLFALLAALRLPEVQE
;
A
#
# COMPACT_ATOMS: atom_id res chain seq x y z
N PRO A 1 -5.29 -7.75 2.69
CA PRO A 1 -6.24 -8.79 3.12
C PRO A 1 -7.59 -8.63 2.43
N TYR A 2 -8.21 -7.44 2.40
CA TYR A 2 -9.58 -7.22 1.92
C TYR A 2 -9.80 -7.52 0.43
N LEU A 3 -8.80 -7.30 -0.45
CA LEU A 3 -8.87 -7.71 -1.86
C LEU A 3 -8.94 -9.24 -2.01
N ILE A 4 -8.27 -9.97 -1.14
CA ILE A 4 -8.34 -11.44 -1.10
C ILE A 4 -9.74 -11.90 -0.67
N VAL A 5 -10.32 -11.22 0.33
CA VAL A 5 -11.71 -11.52 0.77
C VAL A 5 -12.70 -11.24 -0.36
N LEU A 6 -12.53 -10.12 -1.08
CA LEU A 6 -13.37 -9.78 -2.22
C LEU A 6 -13.24 -10.79 -3.36
N ALA A 7 -12.00 -11.22 -3.67
CA ALA A 7 -11.74 -12.22 -4.68
C ALA A 7 -12.32 -13.60 -4.31
N ARG A 8 -12.29 -13.98 -3.02
CA ARG A 8 -12.94 -15.20 -2.52
C ARG A 8 -14.46 -15.16 -2.63
N ALA A 9 -15.07 -14.01 -2.37
CA ALA A 9 -16.51 -13.86 -2.51
C ALA A 9 -16.97 -13.98 -3.98
N ALA A 10 -16.06 -13.72 -4.92
CA ALA A 10 -16.27 -13.84 -6.36
C ALA A 10 -15.99 -15.25 -6.93
N ASP A 11 -15.32 -16.11 -6.16
CA ASP A 11 -14.91 -17.45 -6.58
C ASP A 11 -15.66 -18.53 -5.79
N GLU A 12 -16.68 -19.14 -6.40
CA GLU A 12 -17.48 -20.18 -5.78
C GLU A 12 -16.69 -21.48 -5.48
N GLN A 13 -15.52 -21.66 -6.07
CA GLN A 13 -14.72 -22.90 -5.93
C GLN A 13 -13.62 -22.82 -4.86
N GLY A 14 -13.40 -21.66 -4.22
CA GLY A 14 -12.56 -21.45 -3.03
C GLY A 14 -11.25 -22.23 -2.93
N SER A 15 -10.53 -22.44 -4.04
CA SER A 15 -9.36 -23.31 -4.09
C SER A 15 -8.18 -22.76 -3.31
N PHE A 16 -7.45 -23.64 -2.59
CA PHE A 16 -6.14 -23.32 -1.98
C PHE A 16 -5.13 -22.76 -2.99
N LEU A 17 -5.25 -23.15 -4.27
CA LEU A 17 -4.44 -22.62 -5.37
C LEU A 17 -4.61 -21.11 -5.53
N ASN A 18 -5.81 -20.59 -5.37
CA ASN A 18 -6.10 -19.16 -5.50
C ASN A 18 -5.41 -18.33 -4.40
N LEU A 19 -5.36 -18.83 -3.17
CA LEU A 19 -4.60 -18.20 -2.10
C LEU A 19 -3.09 -18.24 -2.39
N GLY A 20 -2.59 -19.36 -2.91
CA GLY A 20 -1.20 -19.51 -3.34
C GLY A 20 -0.80 -18.50 -4.40
N LEU A 21 -1.68 -18.20 -5.37
CA LEU A 21 -1.44 -17.21 -6.40
C LEU A 21 -1.29 -15.80 -5.83
N PHE A 22 -2.09 -15.42 -4.82
CA PHE A 22 -1.93 -14.13 -4.13
C PHE A 22 -0.59 -14.04 -3.38
N ILE A 23 -0.18 -15.13 -2.71
CA ILE A 23 1.12 -15.18 -2.01
C ILE A 23 2.27 -15.05 -3.03
N CYS A 24 2.22 -15.80 -4.14
CA CYS A 24 3.20 -15.71 -5.21
C CYS A 24 3.24 -14.31 -5.83
N ALA A 25 2.07 -13.71 -6.10
CA ALA A 25 1.98 -12.36 -6.63
C ALA A 25 2.63 -11.33 -5.71
N GLY A 26 2.40 -11.43 -4.39
CA GLY A 26 3.04 -10.56 -3.40
C GLY A 26 4.56 -10.75 -3.35
N GLY A 27 5.05 -11.98 -3.39
CA GLY A 27 6.48 -12.30 -3.43
C GLY A 27 7.16 -11.78 -4.70
N LEU A 28 6.55 -12.01 -5.86
CA LEU A 28 7.04 -11.48 -7.14
C LEU A 28 7.03 -9.95 -7.17
N ALA A 29 5.98 -9.32 -6.65
CA ALA A 29 5.91 -7.87 -6.54
C ALA A 29 7.09 -7.32 -5.73
N GLY A 30 7.38 -7.90 -4.55
CA GLY A 30 8.52 -7.50 -3.72
C GLY A 30 9.85 -7.68 -4.43
N PHE A 31 10.06 -8.83 -5.08
CA PHE A 31 11.30 -9.13 -5.78
C PHE A 31 11.55 -8.19 -6.98
N CYS A 32 10.54 -8.02 -7.85
CA CYS A 32 10.70 -7.23 -9.07
C CYS A 32 10.73 -5.72 -8.80
N SER A 33 9.95 -5.24 -7.82
CA SER A 33 9.79 -3.81 -7.57
C SER A 33 10.95 -3.19 -6.79
N GLY A 34 11.67 -3.99 -6.00
CA GLY A 34 12.76 -3.50 -5.16
C GLY A 34 13.86 -2.77 -5.95
N VAL A 35 14.25 -3.32 -7.10
CA VAL A 35 15.27 -2.69 -7.98
C VAL A 35 14.76 -1.38 -8.58
N VAL A 36 13.49 -1.35 -9.01
CA VAL A 36 12.89 -0.15 -9.62
C VAL A 36 12.76 0.97 -8.60
N TRP A 37 12.16 0.66 -7.46
CA TRP A 37 11.99 1.64 -6.38
C TRP A 37 13.32 2.06 -5.77
N GLY A 38 14.31 1.15 -5.68
CA GLY A 38 15.67 1.49 -5.23
C GLY A 38 16.28 2.58 -6.08
N LYS A 39 16.36 2.37 -7.39
CA LYS A 39 16.90 3.36 -8.33
C LYS A 39 16.15 4.68 -8.31
N LEU A 40 14.82 4.64 -8.19
CA LEU A 40 14.02 5.87 -8.10
C LEU A 40 14.22 6.60 -6.75
N ALA A 41 14.40 5.86 -5.66
CA ALA A 41 14.65 6.43 -4.35
C ALA A 41 16.05 7.07 -4.25
N ASP A 42 17.03 6.54 -4.98
CA ASP A 42 18.38 7.13 -5.09
C ASP A 42 18.35 8.47 -5.86
N LEU A 43 17.36 8.69 -6.73
CA LEU A 43 17.18 9.96 -7.45
C LEU A 43 16.34 10.96 -6.64
N SER A 44 15.27 10.52 -6.01
CA SER A 44 14.43 11.33 -5.11
C SER A 44 13.49 10.44 -4.32
N SER A 45 13.76 10.29 -3.05
CA SER A 45 12.91 9.56 -2.12
C SER A 45 11.53 10.21 -1.95
N ARG A 46 11.44 11.55 -2.04
CA ARG A 46 10.18 12.29 -2.07
C ARG A 46 9.31 11.92 -3.27
N ARG A 47 9.88 11.84 -4.47
CA ARG A 47 9.14 11.44 -5.69
C ARG A 47 8.59 10.02 -5.58
N VAL A 48 9.35 9.10 -4.99
CA VAL A 48 8.86 7.75 -4.72
C VAL A 48 7.63 7.78 -3.83
N LEU A 49 7.65 8.55 -2.74
CA LEU A 49 6.51 8.70 -1.84
C LEU A 49 5.28 9.30 -2.54
N LEU A 50 5.47 10.30 -3.39
CA LEU A 50 4.39 10.90 -4.19
C LEU A 50 3.79 9.89 -5.18
N LEU A 51 4.62 9.22 -5.97
CA LEU A 51 4.18 8.24 -6.96
C LEU A 51 3.41 7.08 -6.29
N THR A 52 3.92 6.58 -5.19
CA THR A 52 3.26 5.49 -4.46
C THR A 52 1.96 5.93 -3.79
N ALA A 53 1.86 7.17 -3.29
CA ALA A 53 0.62 7.71 -2.75
C ALA A 53 -0.47 7.83 -3.83
N VAL A 54 -0.13 8.37 -5.01
CA VAL A 54 -1.03 8.44 -6.17
C VAL A 54 -1.48 7.04 -6.60
N ALA A 55 -0.52 6.11 -6.75
CA ALA A 55 -0.81 4.74 -7.16
C ALA A 55 -1.74 4.03 -6.14
N THR A 56 -1.46 4.15 -4.85
CA THR A 56 -2.30 3.57 -3.79
C THR A 56 -3.73 4.13 -3.85
N CYS A 57 -3.87 5.45 -3.96
CA CYS A 57 -5.17 6.10 -4.06
C CYS A 57 -5.97 5.59 -5.28
N GLY A 58 -5.33 5.54 -6.45
CA GLY A 58 -5.94 5.05 -7.69
C GLY A 58 -6.35 3.58 -7.61
N ILE A 59 -5.47 2.70 -7.10
CA ILE A 59 -5.76 1.27 -6.96
C ILE A 59 -6.91 1.04 -5.97
N CYS A 60 -6.91 1.73 -4.82
CA CYS A 60 -7.99 1.61 -3.85
C CYS A 60 -9.33 2.15 -4.39
N ALA A 61 -9.31 3.25 -5.15
CA ALA A 61 -10.51 3.79 -5.80
C ALA A 61 -11.06 2.81 -6.86
N MET A 62 -10.19 2.22 -7.69
CA MET A 62 -10.58 1.18 -8.65
C MET A 62 -11.18 -0.05 -7.95
N ALA A 63 -10.54 -0.52 -6.89
CA ALA A 63 -11.04 -1.66 -6.12
C ALA A 63 -12.41 -1.36 -5.48
N SER A 64 -12.62 -0.13 -4.98
CA SER A 64 -13.91 0.31 -4.44
C SER A 64 -14.99 0.35 -5.52
N GLY A 65 -14.67 0.89 -6.69
CA GLY A 65 -15.59 0.94 -7.84
C GLY A 65 -16.00 -0.45 -8.32
N LEU A 66 -15.05 -1.38 -8.39
CA LEU A 66 -15.32 -2.78 -8.74
C LEU A 66 -16.19 -3.48 -7.70
N ALA A 67 -15.99 -3.18 -6.42
CA ALA A 67 -16.80 -3.76 -5.34
C ALA A 67 -18.26 -3.25 -5.33
N LEU A 68 -18.52 -2.09 -5.94
CA LEU A 68 -19.88 -1.53 -6.10
C LEU A 68 -20.59 -2.01 -7.38
N SER A 69 -19.83 -2.52 -8.35
CA SER A 69 -20.40 -3.07 -9.60
C SER A 69 -20.94 -4.49 -9.35
N PRO A 70 -22.00 -4.92 -10.07
CA PRO A 70 -22.45 -6.31 -9.98
C PRO A 70 -21.31 -7.25 -10.32
N PRO A 71 -21.28 -8.47 -9.77
CA PRO A 71 -20.12 -9.33 -9.77
C PRO A 71 -19.64 -9.66 -11.17
N SER A 72 -18.82 -8.82 -11.73
CA SER A 72 -17.90 -9.22 -12.78
C SER A 72 -16.81 -10.05 -12.07
N ASN A 73 -17.03 -11.35 -12.01
CA ASN A 73 -16.17 -12.34 -11.38
C ASN A 73 -14.78 -12.38 -12.07
N ASN A 74 -14.02 -11.31 -11.94
CA ASN A 74 -12.70 -11.23 -12.52
C ASN A 74 -11.64 -11.45 -11.43
N PHE A 75 -11.49 -12.71 -10.99
CA PHE A 75 -10.41 -13.16 -10.12
C PHE A 75 -9.05 -12.59 -10.59
N TRP A 76 -8.78 -12.64 -11.89
CA TRP A 76 -7.54 -12.14 -12.48
C TRP A 76 -7.37 -10.63 -12.32
N LEU A 77 -8.46 -9.88 -12.38
CA LEU A 77 -8.44 -8.44 -12.14
C LEU A 77 -8.11 -8.12 -10.68
N MET A 78 -8.71 -8.85 -9.74
CA MET A 78 -8.42 -8.70 -8.30
C MET A 78 -6.98 -9.10 -7.98
N LEU A 79 -6.47 -10.18 -8.60
CA LEU A 79 -5.07 -10.60 -8.48
C LEU A 79 -4.13 -9.53 -9.04
N GLY A 80 -4.46 -8.93 -10.19
CA GLY A 80 -3.70 -7.83 -10.79
C GLY A 80 -3.67 -6.59 -9.89
N LEU A 81 -4.81 -6.18 -9.34
CA LEU A 81 -4.88 -5.06 -8.39
C LEU A 81 -4.08 -5.34 -7.11
N PHE A 82 -4.13 -6.58 -6.62
CA PHE A 82 -3.33 -6.99 -5.46
C PHE A 82 -1.84 -6.93 -5.76
N PHE A 83 -1.42 -7.40 -6.94
CA PHE A 83 -0.02 -7.31 -7.38
C PHE A 83 0.45 -5.85 -7.44
N LEU A 84 -0.32 -4.96 -8.10
CA LEU A 84 0.00 -3.54 -8.18
C LEU A 84 0.05 -2.87 -6.81
N LEU A 85 -0.88 -3.21 -5.93
CA LEU A 85 -0.87 -2.69 -4.56
C LEU A 85 0.35 -3.18 -3.78
N SER A 86 0.78 -4.43 -3.99
CA SER A 86 1.98 -4.99 -3.37
C SER A 86 3.25 -4.29 -3.88
N VAL A 87 3.36 -4.04 -5.18
CA VAL A 87 4.43 -3.24 -5.79
C VAL A 87 4.48 -1.84 -5.17
N THR A 88 3.34 -1.19 -5.05
CA THR A 88 3.22 0.15 -4.47
C THR A 88 3.61 0.16 -3.00
N HIS A 89 3.20 -0.85 -2.23
CA HIS A 89 3.55 -1.00 -0.81
C HIS A 89 5.06 -1.10 -0.60
N GLU A 90 5.77 -1.84 -1.44
CA GLU A 90 7.24 -1.92 -1.39
C GLU A 90 7.87 -0.54 -1.66
N GLY A 91 7.34 0.22 -2.61
CA GLY A 91 7.79 1.59 -2.89
C GLY A 91 7.60 2.53 -1.70
N VAL A 92 6.44 2.49 -1.02
CA VAL A 92 6.21 3.28 0.21
C VAL A 92 7.23 2.91 1.28
N ARG A 93 7.45 1.61 1.48
CA ARG A 93 8.37 1.11 2.52
C ARG A 93 9.80 1.55 2.28
N LEU A 94 10.24 1.49 1.03
CA LEU A 94 11.60 1.86 0.63
C LEU A 94 11.76 3.38 0.62
N GLY A 95 10.88 4.12 -0.07
CA GLY A 95 10.94 5.57 -0.16
C GLY A 95 10.92 6.25 1.21
N ARG A 96 10.10 5.75 2.15
CA ARG A 96 10.09 6.25 3.53
C ARG A 96 11.43 6.02 4.25
N LYS A 97 12.01 4.83 4.12
CA LYS A 97 13.29 4.52 4.78
C LYS A 97 14.40 5.42 4.24
N THR A 98 14.50 5.55 2.93
CA THR A 98 15.50 6.42 2.29
C THR A 98 15.29 7.86 2.70
N TYR A 99 14.06 8.39 2.62
CA TYR A 99 13.75 9.75 3.02
C TYR A 99 14.15 10.07 4.46
N LEU A 100 13.89 9.17 5.40
CA LEU A 100 14.28 9.34 6.81
C LEU A 100 15.80 9.35 7.00
N VAL A 101 16.51 8.51 6.27
CA VAL A 101 17.98 8.44 6.34
C VAL A 101 18.60 9.70 5.75
N ASP A 102 18.06 10.20 4.63
CA ASP A 102 18.56 11.41 3.96
C ASP A 102 18.27 12.67 4.77
N MET A 103 17.10 12.73 5.43
CA MET A 103 16.74 13.85 6.31
C MET A 103 17.55 13.89 7.61
N ALA A 104 17.99 12.74 8.10
CA ALA A 104 18.68 12.65 9.39
C ALA A 104 20.17 12.93 9.26
N THR A 105 20.62 14.06 9.78
CA THR A 105 22.04 14.44 9.83
C THR A 105 22.76 13.84 11.03
N GLY A 106 24.00 13.41 10.84
CA GLY A 106 24.89 12.94 11.91
C GLY A 106 24.41 11.67 12.61
N ASN A 107 24.56 11.60 13.93
CA ASN A 107 24.29 10.41 14.73
C ASN A 107 22.80 10.21 15.11
N ARG A 108 21.88 11.00 14.54
CA ARG A 108 20.44 10.98 14.89
C ARG A 108 19.61 10.04 14.04
N ARG A 109 20.20 9.32 13.09
CA ARG A 109 19.47 8.40 12.17
C ARG A 109 18.68 7.34 12.93
N THR A 110 19.26 6.77 13.96
CA THR A 110 18.61 5.73 14.78
C THR A 110 17.36 6.28 15.48
N ASP A 111 17.44 7.49 16.04
CA ASP A 111 16.32 8.12 16.76
C ASP A 111 15.16 8.42 15.81
N TYR A 112 15.44 9.00 14.64
CA TYR A 112 14.41 9.28 13.62
C TYR A 112 13.71 8.01 13.15
N VAL A 113 14.49 6.94 12.88
CA VAL A 113 13.93 5.66 12.46
C VAL A 113 13.12 5.02 13.58
N ALA A 114 13.58 5.07 14.83
CA ALA A 114 12.87 4.50 15.98
C ALA A 114 11.52 5.22 16.20
N VAL A 115 11.52 6.56 16.26
CA VAL A 115 10.30 7.37 16.43
C VAL A 115 9.33 7.13 15.27
N SER A 116 9.83 7.15 14.04
CA SER A 116 8.99 6.91 12.86
C SER A 116 8.35 5.53 12.89
N ASN A 117 9.09 4.47 13.24
CA ASN A 117 8.54 3.12 13.31
C ASN A 117 7.50 2.99 14.42
N THR A 118 7.70 3.65 15.57
CA THR A 118 6.72 3.67 16.67
C THR A 118 5.41 4.35 16.23
N ILE A 119 5.50 5.53 15.61
CA ILE A 119 4.32 6.26 15.12
C ILE A 119 3.58 5.44 14.06
N ILE A 120 4.30 4.82 13.13
CA ILE A 120 3.71 3.99 12.09
C ILE A 120 3.05 2.75 12.69
N GLY A 121 3.71 2.10 13.66
CA GLY A 121 3.12 0.96 14.37
C GLY A 121 1.80 1.33 15.03
N LEU A 122 1.74 2.49 15.70
CA LEU A 122 0.52 3.01 16.31
C LEU A 122 -0.57 3.31 15.26
N LEU A 123 -0.20 3.98 14.17
CA LEU A 123 -1.15 4.27 13.07
C LEU A 123 -1.68 2.98 12.42
N LEU A 124 -0.83 1.99 12.20
CA LEU A 124 -1.25 0.70 11.65
C LEU A 124 -2.19 -0.03 12.61
N LEU A 125 -1.96 0.05 13.92
CA LEU A 125 -2.85 -0.52 14.92
C LEU A 125 -4.23 0.15 14.87
N VAL A 126 -4.29 1.47 14.89
CA VAL A 126 -5.54 2.25 14.85
C VAL A 126 -6.29 2.00 13.54
N LEU A 127 -5.61 2.10 12.39
CA LEU A 127 -6.22 1.85 11.08
C LEU A 127 -6.63 0.38 10.91
N GLY A 128 -5.87 -0.55 11.47
CA GLY A 128 -6.20 -1.96 11.46
C GLY A 128 -7.47 -2.26 12.26
N LEU A 129 -7.60 -1.70 13.47
CA LEU A 129 -8.81 -1.83 14.29
C LEU A 129 -10.02 -1.17 13.63
N ALA A 130 -9.85 0.06 13.09
CA ALA A 130 -10.91 0.74 12.36
C ALA A 130 -11.34 -0.06 11.12
N GLY A 131 -10.39 -0.57 10.35
CA GLY A 131 -10.66 -1.42 9.20
C GLY A 131 -11.37 -2.73 9.58
N ALA A 132 -10.98 -3.37 10.68
CA ALA A 132 -11.63 -4.58 11.17
C ALA A 132 -13.08 -4.31 11.62
N ALA A 133 -13.32 -3.20 12.32
CA ALA A 133 -14.67 -2.78 12.71
C ALA A 133 -15.56 -2.47 11.50
N LEU A 134 -15.03 -1.70 10.53
CA LEU A 134 -15.77 -1.39 9.30
C LEU A 134 -16.04 -2.62 8.43
N ALA A 135 -15.15 -3.61 8.44
CA ALA A 135 -15.33 -4.85 7.67
C ALA A 135 -16.55 -5.66 8.15
N GLN A 136 -17.00 -5.49 9.40
CA GLN A 136 -18.23 -6.11 9.89
C GLN A 136 -19.48 -5.52 9.22
N VAL A 137 -19.38 -4.28 8.74
CA VAL A 137 -20.51 -3.57 8.10
C VAL A 137 -20.39 -3.67 6.58
N SER A 138 -19.25 -3.35 6.01
CA SER A 138 -19.05 -3.34 4.56
C SER A 138 -17.58 -3.35 4.17
N ILE A 139 -17.20 -4.24 3.27
CA ILE A 139 -15.86 -4.27 2.67
C ILE A 139 -15.61 -3.01 1.82
N VAL A 140 -16.65 -2.48 1.17
CA VAL A 140 -16.55 -1.24 0.40
C VAL A 140 -16.17 -0.06 1.28
N ALA A 141 -16.73 0.03 2.50
CA ALA A 141 -16.37 1.06 3.47
C ALA A 141 -14.89 0.98 3.89
N VAL A 142 -14.35 -0.23 4.03
CA VAL A 142 -12.90 -0.42 4.32
C VAL A 142 -12.04 0.06 3.14
N LEU A 143 -12.40 -0.28 1.92
CA LEU A 143 -11.66 0.15 0.73
C LEU A 143 -11.72 1.68 0.57
N ALA A 144 -12.88 2.29 0.86
CA ALA A 144 -13.02 3.75 0.89
C ALA A 144 -12.15 4.40 1.97
N LEU A 145 -12.07 3.81 3.18
CA LEU A 145 -11.16 4.27 4.24
C LEU A 145 -9.70 4.26 3.76
N PHE A 146 -9.27 3.21 3.08
CA PHE A 146 -7.90 3.14 2.56
C PHE A 146 -7.67 4.10 1.40
N ALA A 147 -8.65 4.34 0.54
CA ALA A 147 -8.57 5.35 -0.51
C ALA A 147 -8.42 6.76 0.09
N LEU A 148 -9.20 7.09 1.12
CA LEU A 148 -9.10 8.36 1.86
C LEU A 148 -7.75 8.49 2.57
N SER A 149 -7.25 7.41 3.18
CA SER A 149 -5.92 7.39 3.80
C SER A 149 -4.81 7.61 2.76
N GLY A 150 -4.96 7.06 1.54
CA GLY A 150 -4.07 7.29 0.42
C GLY A 150 -4.07 8.75 -0.04
N LEU A 151 -5.25 9.38 -0.12
CA LEU A 151 -5.38 10.81 -0.43
C LEU A 151 -4.71 11.68 0.64
N PHE A 152 -4.91 11.36 1.92
CA PHE A 152 -4.23 12.05 3.01
C PHE A 152 -2.71 11.90 2.94
N ALA A 153 -2.22 10.70 2.64
CA ALA A 153 -0.79 10.44 2.43
C ALA A 153 -0.23 11.25 1.25
N LEU A 154 -1.00 11.39 0.16
CA LEU A 154 -0.61 12.21 -0.98
C LEU A 154 -0.48 13.69 -0.59
N LEU A 155 -1.48 14.23 0.11
CA LEU A 155 -1.46 15.63 0.59
C LEU A 155 -0.30 15.87 1.55
N ALA A 156 0.01 14.92 2.43
CA ALA A 156 1.18 14.98 3.30
C ALA A 156 2.49 14.94 2.52
N ALA A 157 2.62 14.03 1.54
CA ALA A 157 3.81 13.89 0.71
C ALA A 157 4.09 15.13 -0.15
N LEU A 158 3.04 15.84 -0.60
CA LEU A 158 3.19 17.11 -1.34
C LEU A 158 3.86 18.20 -0.50
N ARG A 159 3.71 18.15 0.84
CA ARG A 159 4.29 19.12 1.77
C ARG A 159 5.70 18.78 2.22
N LEU A 160 6.19 17.58 1.89
CA LEU A 160 7.55 17.17 2.24
C LEU A 160 8.57 18.00 1.43
N PRO A 161 9.63 18.53 2.06
CA PRO A 161 10.74 19.14 1.33
C PRO A 161 11.52 18.08 0.52
N GLU A 162 12.23 18.51 -0.53
CA GLU A 162 13.24 17.68 -1.17
C GLU A 162 14.46 17.60 -0.26
N VAL A 163 14.98 16.40 -0.04
CA VAL A 163 16.12 16.14 0.88
C VAL A 163 17.36 15.62 0.15
N GLN A 164 17.23 15.37 -1.15
CA GLN A 164 18.32 14.94 -2.02
C GLN A 164 18.65 16.07 -2.98
N GLU A 165 19.89 16.55 -2.94
CA GLU A 165 20.48 17.52 -3.89
C GLU A 165 21.17 16.79 -5.04
#